data_c84ef621acd525cf9b37a5a6a8693c42
#
_entry.id   c84ef621acd525cf9b37a5a6a8693c42
#
_cell.length_a   1.000
_cell.length_b   1.000
_cell.length_c   1.000
_cell.angle_alpha   90.00
_cell.angle_beta   90.00
_cell.angle_gamma   90.00
#
_symmetry.space_group_name_H-M   'P 1'
#
loop_
_entity.id
_entity.type
_entity.pdbx_description
1 polymer ?
#
loop_
_entity_poly.entity_id
_entity_poly.type
_entity_poly.pdbx_seq_one_letter_code
_entity_poly.pdbx_strand_id
1 'polypeptide(L)'
;MVIPEIITGISLMLLFVAYQRFAAHTDLLPDSIMGLPTLLIAHIAFNVPYVIFNVSPKLKQLDIKLYEAALDLGCDPKQAFFKVILPEISPAILSAFLICLTYSIDDFMISYFNCGTVETLPIAIYSMTRKKVSPEIYALSTIMFVVILSIILISNAMESRGYRRDQRALRGEDVA
;
A
#
# COMPACT_ATOMS: atom_id res chain seq x y z
N MET A 1 -13.87 -7.25 -3.94
CA MET A 1 -14.27 -6.45 -5.11
C MET A 1 -13.02 -5.74 -5.58
N VAL A 2 -12.45 -6.17 -6.70
CA VAL A 2 -11.22 -5.58 -7.27
C VAL A 2 -11.65 -4.32 -8.01
N ILE A 3 -11.12 -3.17 -7.62
CA ILE A 3 -11.37 -1.92 -8.35
C ILE A 3 -10.61 -2.04 -9.68
N PRO A 4 -11.26 -1.85 -10.83
CA PRO A 4 -10.58 -1.94 -12.12
C PRO A 4 -9.49 -0.88 -12.24
N GLU A 5 -8.24 -1.29 -12.26
CA GLU A 5 -7.06 -0.42 -12.28
C GLU A 5 -7.11 0.61 -13.42
N ILE A 6 -7.52 0.16 -14.61
CA ILE A 6 -7.64 1.03 -15.79
C ILE A 6 -8.64 2.16 -15.54
N ILE A 7 -9.82 1.84 -15.00
CA ILE A 7 -10.87 2.83 -14.74
C ILE A 7 -10.39 3.83 -13.69
N THR A 8 -9.76 3.35 -12.63
CA THR A 8 -9.19 4.20 -11.57
C THR A 8 -8.09 5.11 -12.12
N GLY A 9 -7.16 4.55 -12.91
CA GLY A 9 -6.08 5.30 -13.52
C GLY A 9 -6.57 6.41 -14.44
N ILE A 10 -7.52 6.11 -15.32
CA ILE A 10 -8.12 7.10 -16.23
C ILE A 10 -8.93 8.15 -15.45
N SER A 11 -9.71 7.75 -14.45
CA SER A 11 -10.52 8.67 -13.66
C SER A 11 -9.65 9.67 -12.90
N LEU A 12 -8.56 9.21 -12.30
CA LEU A 12 -7.60 10.08 -11.62
C LEU A 12 -6.88 11.01 -12.58
N MET A 13 -6.47 10.50 -13.76
CA MET A 13 -5.88 11.33 -14.80
C MET A 13 -6.82 12.46 -15.21
N LEU A 14 -8.10 12.13 -15.49
CA LEU A 14 -9.11 13.13 -15.85
C LEU A 14 -9.34 14.16 -14.73
N LEU A 15 -9.34 13.71 -13.47
CA LEU A 15 -9.44 14.59 -12.31
C LEU A 15 -8.26 15.57 -12.24
N PHE A 16 -7.04 15.08 -12.42
CA PHE A 16 -5.84 15.91 -12.38
C PHE A 16 -5.81 16.91 -13.56
N VAL A 17 -6.19 16.48 -14.76
CA VAL A 17 -6.30 17.36 -15.94
C VAL A 17 -7.37 18.43 -15.73
N ALA A 18 -8.54 18.06 -15.18
CA ALA A 18 -9.60 19.02 -14.87
C ALA A 18 -9.12 20.03 -13.80
N TYR A 19 -8.45 19.57 -12.76
CA TYR A 19 -7.87 20.41 -11.72
C TYR A 19 -6.81 21.36 -12.29
N GLN A 20 -5.93 20.89 -13.18
CA GLN A 20 -4.92 21.72 -13.84
C GLN A 20 -5.56 22.80 -14.71
N ARG A 21 -6.62 22.48 -15.47
CA ARG A 21 -7.36 23.47 -16.27
C ARG A 21 -8.03 24.54 -15.40
N PHE A 22 -8.62 24.12 -14.29
CA PHE A 22 -9.24 25.07 -13.34
C PHE A 22 -8.17 25.98 -12.68
N ALA A 23 -7.05 25.42 -12.29
CA ALA A 23 -5.96 26.11 -11.65
C ALA A 23 -5.22 27.08 -12.61
N ALA A 24 -5.12 26.75 -13.91
CA ALA A 24 -4.54 27.63 -14.91
C ALA A 24 -5.34 28.94 -15.10
N HIS A 25 -6.62 28.96 -14.72
CA HIS A 25 -7.41 30.19 -14.69
C HIS A 25 -7.11 31.11 -13.49
N THR A 26 -6.38 30.62 -12.51
CA THR A 26 -6.12 31.36 -11.25
C THR A 26 -4.67 31.80 -11.07
N ASP A 27 -3.79 31.56 -12.04
CA ASP A 27 -2.33 31.83 -11.99
C ASP A 27 -1.60 31.32 -10.71
N LEU A 28 -2.21 30.35 -10.02
CA LEU A 28 -1.76 29.92 -8.68
C LEU A 28 -0.80 28.72 -8.70
N LEU A 29 -0.64 28.03 -9.84
CA LEU A 29 0.06 26.74 -9.92
C LEU A 29 1.04 26.65 -11.10
N PRO A 30 2.10 25.80 -10.98
CA PRO A 30 3.05 25.59 -12.07
C PRO A 30 2.38 24.95 -13.30
N ASP A 31 2.94 25.21 -14.47
CA ASP A 31 2.42 24.84 -15.79
C ASP A 31 2.16 23.32 -16.00
N SER A 32 2.76 22.45 -15.19
CA SER A 32 2.45 21.03 -15.18
C SER A 32 2.39 20.45 -13.77
N ILE A 33 1.22 19.98 -13.39
CA ILE A 33 1.01 19.24 -12.12
C ILE A 33 1.31 17.76 -12.32
N MET A 34 1.21 17.26 -13.58
CA MET A 34 1.44 15.86 -13.92
C MET A 34 2.89 15.47 -13.69
N GLY A 35 3.13 14.49 -12.84
CA GLY A 35 4.47 14.03 -12.49
C GLY A 35 4.47 13.22 -11.20
N LEU A 36 5.55 13.31 -10.45
CA LEU A 36 5.72 12.56 -9.21
C LEU A 36 4.60 12.83 -8.17
N PRO A 37 4.08 14.06 -7.97
CA PRO A 37 2.99 14.29 -7.04
C PRO A 37 1.69 13.58 -7.44
N THR A 38 1.28 13.66 -8.70
CA THR A 38 0.07 13.00 -9.19
C THR A 38 0.21 11.48 -9.15
N LEU A 39 1.38 10.96 -9.45
CA LEU A 39 1.71 9.55 -9.34
C LEU A 39 1.56 9.07 -7.89
N LEU A 40 2.14 9.78 -6.92
CA LEU A 40 2.03 9.41 -5.50
C LEU A 40 0.58 9.45 -5.00
N ILE A 41 -0.17 10.50 -5.33
CA ILE A 41 -1.58 10.62 -4.95
C ILE A 41 -2.39 9.47 -5.56
N ALA A 42 -2.15 9.12 -6.82
CA ALA A 42 -2.83 8.04 -7.49
C ALA A 42 -2.55 6.68 -6.84
N HIS A 43 -1.29 6.40 -6.50
CA HIS A 43 -0.91 5.19 -5.78
C HIS A 43 -1.51 5.12 -4.36
N ILE A 44 -1.52 6.24 -3.64
CA ILE A 44 -2.17 6.31 -2.32
C ILE A 44 -3.66 6.01 -2.45
N ALA A 45 -4.36 6.71 -3.36
CA ALA A 45 -5.81 6.52 -3.57
C ALA A 45 -6.17 5.08 -3.94
N PHE A 46 -5.36 4.43 -4.77
CA PHE A 46 -5.54 3.05 -5.15
C PHE A 46 -5.29 2.07 -3.99
N ASN A 47 -4.28 2.32 -3.17
CA ASN A 47 -3.90 1.43 -2.08
C ASN A 47 -4.80 1.55 -0.84
N VAL A 48 -5.48 2.68 -0.61
CA VAL A 48 -6.37 2.89 0.55
C VAL A 48 -7.39 1.76 0.76
N PRO A 49 -8.14 1.29 -0.25
CA PRO A 49 -9.07 0.18 -0.08
C PRO A 49 -8.38 -1.11 0.41
N TYR A 50 -7.20 -1.42 -0.10
CA TYR A 50 -6.45 -2.61 0.30
C TYR A 50 -6.00 -2.55 1.76
N VAL A 51 -5.55 -1.38 2.22
CA VAL A 51 -5.22 -1.15 3.64
C VAL A 51 -6.46 -1.38 4.51
N ILE A 52 -7.60 -0.80 4.12
CA ILE A 52 -8.86 -0.97 4.87
C ILE A 52 -9.26 -2.43 4.94
N PHE A 53 -9.20 -3.17 3.83
CA PHE A 53 -9.57 -4.59 3.81
C PHE A 53 -8.63 -5.47 4.63
N ASN A 54 -7.35 -5.13 4.75
CA ASN A 54 -6.39 -5.89 5.55
C ASN A 54 -6.46 -5.55 7.05
N VAL A 55 -6.60 -4.27 7.40
CA VAL A 55 -6.54 -3.82 8.80
C VAL A 55 -7.90 -3.94 9.50
N SER A 56 -9.01 -3.69 8.78
CA SER A 56 -10.35 -3.66 9.38
C SER A 56 -10.77 -4.98 10.05
N PRO A 57 -10.50 -6.18 9.51
CA PRO A 57 -10.81 -7.42 10.18
C PRO A 57 -10.07 -7.59 11.51
N LYS A 58 -8.78 -7.25 11.57
CA LYS A 58 -7.99 -7.34 12.80
C LYS A 58 -8.52 -6.36 13.85
N LEU A 59 -8.86 -5.14 13.43
CA LEU A 59 -9.46 -4.14 14.33
C LEU A 59 -10.80 -4.61 14.90
N LYS A 60 -11.63 -5.31 14.11
CA LYS A 60 -12.92 -5.86 14.57
C LYS A 60 -12.77 -7.06 15.51
N GLN A 61 -11.67 -7.79 15.41
CA GLN A 61 -11.36 -8.95 16.28
C GLN A 61 -10.75 -8.53 17.61
N LEU A 62 -10.36 -7.26 17.75
CA LEU A 62 -9.74 -6.75 18.95
C LEU A 62 -10.76 -6.70 20.10
N ASP A 63 -10.38 -7.24 21.26
CA ASP A 63 -11.24 -7.17 22.45
C ASP A 63 -11.26 -5.74 23.01
N ILE A 64 -12.42 -5.12 22.95
CA ILE A 64 -12.62 -3.75 23.44
C ILE A 64 -12.28 -3.61 24.92
N LYS A 65 -12.36 -4.70 25.69
CA LYS A 65 -12.00 -4.72 27.12
C LYS A 65 -10.56 -4.34 27.37
N LEU A 66 -9.65 -4.61 26.43
CA LEU A 66 -8.25 -4.18 26.54
C LEU A 66 -8.14 -2.65 26.51
N TYR A 67 -8.94 -2.01 25.70
CA TYR A 67 -8.99 -0.54 25.64
C TYR A 67 -9.64 0.05 26.90
N GLU A 68 -10.75 -0.53 27.36
CA GLU A 68 -11.44 -0.11 28.58
C GLU A 68 -10.55 -0.27 29.81
N ALA A 69 -9.86 -1.41 29.95
CA ALA A 69 -8.90 -1.64 31.04
C ALA A 69 -7.74 -0.62 31.05
N ALA A 70 -7.26 -0.22 29.89
CA ALA A 70 -6.24 0.81 29.79
C ALA A 70 -6.74 2.17 30.30
N LEU A 71 -8.00 2.53 30.01
CA LEU A 71 -8.62 3.75 30.53
C LEU A 71 -8.83 3.68 32.03
N ASP A 72 -9.28 2.54 32.57
CA ASP A 72 -9.48 2.32 34.00
C ASP A 72 -8.15 2.43 34.79
N LEU A 73 -7.04 2.05 34.15
CA LEU A 73 -5.69 2.22 34.70
C LEU A 73 -5.15 3.67 34.58
N GLY A 74 -5.99 4.62 34.13
CA GLY A 74 -5.65 6.04 34.08
C GLY A 74 -4.94 6.50 32.80
N CYS A 75 -4.94 5.69 31.74
CA CYS A 75 -4.44 6.14 30.46
C CYS A 75 -5.41 7.11 29.77
N ASP A 76 -4.88 8.18 29.18
CA ASP A 76 -5.66 9.00 28.25
C ASP A 76 -6.07 8.19 27.00
N PRO A 77 -7.17 8.51 26.30
CA PRO A 77 -7.59 7.83 25.08
C PRO A 77 -6.52 7.71 24.02
N LYS A 78 -5.68 8.73 23.85
CA LYS A 78 -4.53 8.71 22.94
C LYS A 78 -3.47 7.72 23.39
N GLN A 79 -3.18 7.68 24.68
CA GLN A 79 -2.19 6.74 25.23
C GLN A 79 -2.70 5.30 25.13
N ALA A 80 -3.96 5.03 25.42
CA ALA A 80 -4.59 3.72 25.25
C ALA A 80 -4.52 3.26 23.77
N PHE A 81 -4.78 4.15 22.83
CA PHE A 81 -4.64 3.83 21.40
C PHE A 81 -3.20 3.46 21.03
N PHE A 82 -2.22 4.31 21.35
CA PHE A 82 -0.83 4.09 20.92
C PHE A 82 -0.12 2.97 21.69
N LYS A 83 -0.47 2.74 22.96
CA LYS A 83 0.20 1.74 23.81
C LYS A 83 -0.46 0.36 23.78
N VAL A 84 -1.76 0.28 23.47
CA VAL A 84 -2.53 -0.97 23.52
C VAL A 84 -3.05 -1.35 22.13
N ILE A 85 -3.85 -0.48 21.50
CA ILE A 85 -4.50 -0.81 20.23
C ILE A 85 -3.48 -0.94 19.08
N LEU A 86 -2.64 0.08 18.91
CA LEU A 86 -1.70 0.13 17.79
C LEU A 86 -0.69 -1.03 17.77
N PRO A 87 -0.08 -1.44 18.89
CA PRO A 87 0.78 -2.63 18.91
C PRO A 87 0.04 -3.91 18.55
N GLU A 88 -1.21 -4.06 18.97
CA GLU A 88 -2.03 -5.24 18.71
C GLU A 88 -2.40 -5.38 17.23
N ILE A 89 -2.67 -4.27 16.55
CA ILE A 89 -2.97 -4.26 15.10
C ILE A 89 -1.73 -4.11 14.23
N SER A 90 -0.55 -3.85 14.81
CA SER A 90 0.71 -3.64 14.09
C SER A 90 1.06 -4.75 13.09
N PRO A 91 0.84 -6.05 13.37
CA PRO A 91 1.10 -7.11 12.39
C PRO A 91 0.23 -6.96 11.13
N ALA A 92 -1.04 -6.58 11.30
CA ALA A 92 -1.94 -6.35 10.16
C ALA A 92 -1.56 -5.10 9.35
N ILE A 93 -1.11 -4.04 10.02
CA ILE A 93 -0.59 -2.84 9.36
C ILE A 93 0.66 -3.17 8.53
N LEU A 94 1.58 -3.96 9.09
CA LEU A 94 2.79 -4.35 8.38
C LEU A 94 2.49 -5.24 7.18
N SER A 95 1.55 -6.19 7.32
CA SER A 95 1.08 -7.02 6.21
C SER A 95 0.44 -6.15 5.11
N ALA A 96 -0.44 -5.22 5.47
CA ALA A 96 -1.04 -4.28 4.54
C ALA A 96 0.01 -3.43 3.81
N PHE A 97 1.02 -2.94 4.54
CA PHE A 97 2.12 -2.16 3.96
C PHE A 97 2.90 -2.95 2.91
N LEU A 98 3.25 -4.21 3.20
CA LEU A 98 3.99 -5.07 2.27
C LEU A 98 3.18 -5.39 1.01
N ILE A 99 1.87 -5.61 1.15
CA ILE A 99 0.96 -5.82 0.02
C ILE A 99 0.88 -4.55 -0.84
N CYS A 100 0.67 -3.39 -0.22
CA CYS A 100 0.60 -2.11 -0.94
C CYS A 100 1.92 -1.77 -1.64
N LEU A 101 3.05 -2.07 -0.99
CA LEU A 101 4.37 -1.90 -1.60
C LEU A 101 4.52 -2.77 -2.86
N THR A 102 4.10 -4.03 -2.79
CA THR A 102 4.13 -4.95 -3.92
C THR A 102 3.28 -4.43 -5.08
N TYR A 103 2.04 -4.03 -4.81
CA TYR A 103 1.15 -3.45 -5.84
C TYR A 103 1.70 -2.14 -6.42
N SER A 104 2.32 -1.29 -5.60
CA SER A 104 2.89 -0.03 -6.06
C SER A 104 4.12 -0.22 -6.97
N ILE A 105 4.93 -1.24 -6.72
CA ILE A 105 6.12 -1.54 -7.54
C ILE A 105 5.71 -2.15 -8.90
N ASP A 106 4.71 -3.01 -8.91
CA ASP A 106 4.27 -3.74 -10.11
C ASP A 106 3.23 -2.97 -10.94
N ASP A 107 2.71 -1.86 -10.42
CA ASP A 107 1.66 -1.11 -11.10
C ASP A 107 2.15 -0.45 -12.39
N PHE A 108 1.55 -0.87 -13.50
CA PHE A 108 1.73 -0.26 -14.80
C PHE A 108 0.60 0.70 -15.16
N MET A 109 -0.66 0.31 -14.90
CA MET A 109 -1.82 1.00 -15.44
C MET A 109 -2.02 2.39 -14.82
N ILE A 110 -2.01 2.48 -13.50
CA ILE A 110 -2.19 3.75 -12.79
C ILE A 110 -0.99 4.66 -13.07
N SER A 111 0.21 4.09 -13.03
CA SER A 111 1.45 4.80 -13.36
C SER A 111 1.40 5.37 -14.77
N TYR A 112 1.01 4.57 -15.77
CA TYR A 112 0.97 5.00 -17.17
C TYR A 112 0.09 6.23 -17.42
N PHE A 113 -1.05 6.32 -16.74
CA PHE A 113 -1.98 7.44 -16.89
C PHE A 113 -1.61 8.67 -16.07
N ASN A 114 -0.87 8.51 -14.96
CA ASN A 114 -0.65 9.59 -13.99
C ASN A 114 0.81 10.00 -13.79
N CYS A 115 1.77 9.34 -14.43
CA CYS A 115 3.20 9.62 -14.25
C CYS A 115 3.68 10.93 -14.91
N GLY A 116 2.94 11.47 -15.89
CA GLY A 116 3.39 12.63 -16.65
C GLY A 116 4.74 12.39 -17.34
N THR A 117 5.77 13.10 -16.91
CA THR A 117 7.15 12.96 -17.44
C THR A 117 8.03 12.00 -16.63
N VAL A 118 7.51 11.44 -15.54
CA VAL A 118 8.26 10.50 -14.69
C VAL A 118 8.16 9.09 -15.27
N GLU A 119 9.27 8.46 -15.53
CA GLU A 119 9.32 7.08 -16.01
C GLU A 119 9.41 6.13 -14.83
N THR A 120 8.38 5.28 -14.64
CA THR A 120 8.41 4.21 -13.63
C THR A 120 9.01 2.94 -14.24
N LEU A 121 9.47 2.02 -13.39
CA LEU A 121 10.10 0.79 -13.82
C LEU A 121 9.20 -0.07 -14.73
N PRO A 122 7.91 -0.31 -14.43
CA PRO A 122 7.01 -1.03 -15.33
C PRO A 122 6.83 -0.34 -16.69
N ILE A 123 6.78 0.99 -16.72
CA ILE A 123 6.69 1.76 -17.97
C ILE A 123 7.97 1.62 -18.79
N ALA A 124 9.14 1.68 -18.15
CA ALA A 124 10.42 1.48 -18.80
C ALA A 124 10.51 0.09 -19.44
N ILE A 125 10.16 -0.96 -18.70
CA ILE A 125 10.12 -2.34 -19.21
C ILE A 125 9.19 -2.44 -20.41
N TYR A 126 7.97 -1.88 -20.31
CA TYR A 126 7.01 -1.88 -21.40
C TYR A 126 7.51 -1.14 -22.64
N SER A 127 8.16 0.02 -22.47
CA SER A 127 8.73 0.81 -23.58
C SER A 127 9.84 0.05 -24.31
N MET A 128 10.64 -0.70 -23.55
CA MET A 128 11.71 -1.53 -24.09
C MET A 128 11.17 -2.75 -24.87
N THR A 129 10.10 -3.38 -24.41
CA THR A 129 9.51 -4.54 -25.09
C THR A 129 8.89 -4.19 -26.45
N ARG A 130 8.46 -2.94 -26.63
CA ARG A 130 7.93 -2.44 -27.92
C ARG A 130 9.00 -2.28 -29.02
N LYS A 131 10.26 -2.14 -28.61
CA LYS A 131 11.41 -2.05 -29.53
C LYS A 131 11.96 -3.46 -29.73
N LYS A 132 13.24 -3.62 -29.87
CA LYS A 132 13.88 -4.94 -29.97
C LYS A 132 14.17 -5.42 -28.53
N VAL A 133 13.63 -6.58 -28.16
CA VAL A 133 13.85 -7.13 -26.81
C VAL A 133 15.35 -7.33 -26.60
N SER A 134 15.94 -6.56 -25.69
CA SER A 134 17.37 -6.67 -25.36
C SER A 134 17.57 -7.67 -24.19
N PRO A 135 18.74 -8.31 -24.10
CA PRO A 135 19.06 -9.22 -22.98
C PRO A 135 18.94 -8.57 -21.60
N GLU A 136 19.08 -7.25 -21.53
CA GLU A 136 18.96 -6.46 -20.30
C GLU A 136 17.56 -6.54 -19.68
N ILE A 137 16.51 -6.65 -20.53
CA ILE A 137 15.13 -6.78 -20.09
C ILE A 137 14.92 -8.09 -19.31
N TYR A 138 15.53 -9.19 -19.78
CA TYR A 138 15.42 -10.47 -19.09
C TYR A 138 16.08 -10.41 -17.70
N ALA A 139 17.25 -9.78 -17.60
CA ALA A 139 17.93 -9.59 -16.31
C ALA A 139 17.09 -8.72 -15.37
N LEU A 140 16.56 -7.60 -15.85
CA LEU A 140 15.73 -6.69 -15.06
C LEU A 140 14.46 -7.38 -14.59
N SER A 141 13.74 -8.09 -15.47
CA SER A 141 12.52 -8.84 -15.14
C SER A 141 12.79 -9.94 -14.11
N THR A 142 13.94 -10.63 -14.22
CA THR A 142 14.35 -11.66 -13.26
C THR A 142 14.61 -11.04 -11.89
N ILE A 143 15.31 -9.92 -11.82
CA ILE A 143 15.58 -9.21 -10.56
C ILE A 143 14.26 -8.77 -9.91
N MET A 144 13.35 -8.15 -10.69
CA MET A 144 12.04 -7.76 -10.20
C MET A 144 11.24 -8.95 -9.66
N PHE A 145 11.20 -10.05 -10.40
CA PHE A 145 10.52 -11.26 -9.95
C PHE A 145 11.07 -11.76 -8.61
N VAL A 146 12.40 -11.82 -8.47
CA VAL A 146 13.02 -12.25 -7.21
C VAL A 146 12.72 -11.28 -6.06
N VAL A 147 12.73 -9.97 -6.32
CA VAL A 147 12.40 -8.96 -5.28
C VAL A 147 10.94 -9.11 -4.84
N ILE A 148 9.98 -9.15 -5.76
CA ILE A 148 8.55 -9.28 -5.45
C ILE A 148 8.29 -10.62 -4.74
N LEU A 149 8.85 -11.71 -5.25
CA LEU A 149 8.72 -13.02 -4.61
C LEU A 149 9.26 -13.01 -3.17
N SER A 150 10.41 -12.37 -2.96
CA SER A 150 11.00 -12.24 -1.61
C SER A 150 10.10 -11.45 -0.68
N ILE A 151 9.51 -10.34 -1.13
CA ILE A 151 8.55 -9.53 -0.36
C ILE A 151 7.34 -10.37 0.03
N ILE A 152 6.75 -11.11 -0.92
CA ILE A 152 5.58 -11.97 -0.66
C ILE A 152 5.93 -13.08 0.34
N LEU A 153 7.08 -13.74 0.19
CA LEU A 153 7.50 -14.80 1.11
C LEU A 153 7.74 -14.28 2.53
N ILE A 154 8.35 -13.09 2.65
CA ILE A 154 8.57 -12.43 3.94
C ILE A 154 7.22 -12.06 4.56
N SER A 155 6.30 -11.47 3.79
CA SER A 155 4.96 -11.13 4.25
C SER A 155 4.23 -12.36 4.80
N ASN A 156 4.17 -13.44 4.03
CA ASN A 156 3.53 -14.69 4.44
C ASN A 156 4.19 -15.31 5.68
N ALA A 157 5.53 -15.25 5.77
CA ALA A 157 6.24 -15.76 6.93
C ALA A 157 5.97 -14.93 8.21
N MET A 158 5.78 -13.64 8.06
CA MET A 158 5.44 -12.74 9.18
C MET A 158 4.00 -12.98 9.65
N GLU A 159 3.06 -13.08 8.73
CA GLU A 159 1.65 -13.37 9.02
C GLU A 159 1.48 -14.74 9.71
N SER A 160 2.15 -15.77 9.20
CA SER A 160 2.12 -17.10 9.80
C SER A 160 2.74 -17.16 11.20
N ARG A 161 3.73 -16.33 11.49
CA ARG A 161 4.33 -16.20 12.83
C ARG A 161 3.38 -15.49 13.81
N GLY A 162 2.68 -14.45 13.36
CA GLY A 162 1.64 -13.77 14.14
C GLY A 162 0.54 -14.74 14.56
N TYR A 163 -0.03 -15.46 13.60
CA TYR A 163 -1.08 -16.45 13.85
C TYR A 163 -0.65 -17.57 14.80
N ARG A 164 0.57 -18.08 14.69
CA ARG A 164 1.12 -19.10 15.62
C ARG A 164 1.34 -18.57 17.02
N ARG A 165 1.71 -17.29 17.19
CA ARG A 165 1.83 -16.63 18.49
C ARG A 165 0.48 -16.53 19.19
N ASP A 166 -0.54 -16.05 18.46
CA ASP A 166 -1.90 -15.94 18.98
C ASP A 166 -2.45 -17.30 19.43
N GLN A 167 -2.18 -18.38 18.65
CA GLN A 167 -2.60 -19.72 19.02
C GLN A 167 -1.85 -20.29 20.25
N ARG A 168 -0.57 -19.96 20.44
CA ARG A 168 0.19 -20.40 21.62
C ARG A 168 -0.28 -19.69 22.88
N ALA A 169 -0.55 -18.39 22.78
CA ALA A 169 -1.13 -17.61 23.87
C ALA A 169 -2.49 -18.18 24.31
N LEU A 170 -3.35 -18.58 23.36
CA LEU A 170 -4.64 -19.20 23.65
C LEU A 170 -4.52 -20.62 24.25
N ARG A 171 -3.43 -21.34 24.02
CA ARG A 171 -3.18 -22.68 24.59
C ARG A 171 -2.51 -22.64 25.96
N GLY A 172 -2.13 -21.47 26.45
CA GLY A 172 -1.45 -21.35 27.75
C GLY A 172 -0.03 -21.96 27.79
N GLU A 173 0.58 -22.17 26.62
CA GLU A 173 1.92 -22.80 26.53
C GLU A 173 3.06 -21.85 26.88
N ASP A 174 2.79 -20.56 27.10
CA ASP A 174 3.80 -19.54 27.46
C ASP A 174 3.95 -19.34 28.98
N VAL A 175 3.40 -20.23 29.82
CA VAL A 175 3.47 -20.16 31.28
C VAL A 175 4.20 -21.38 31.84
N ALA A 176 5.41 -21.64 31.35
CA ALA A 176 6.35 -22.58 31.97
C ALA A 176 7.78 -22.04 31.89
#